data_9fab344fbfeb67a0992084880e875be8
#
_entry.id   9fab344fbfeb67a0992084880e875be8
#
_cell.length_a   1.000
_cell.length_b   1.000
_cell.length_c   1.000
_cell.angle_alpha   90.00
_cell.angle_beta   90.00
_cell.angle_gamma   90.00
#
_symmetry.space_group_name_H-M   'P 1'
#
loop_
_entity.id
_entity.type
_entity.pdbx_description
1 polymer ?
#
loop_
_entity_poly.entity_id
_entity_poly.type
_entity_poly.pdbx_seq_one_letter_code
_entity_poly.pdbx_strand_id
1 'polypeptide(L)'
;MKTIGKKLVIVLILFLAGGTMTSCHQQSSSVTNTMSTSQLLDKIKGGWAGQTIGVSFGSHTEFRYQGTFIQDYQSIPWHEGYVQELMDSWPDLYDDIYMDLTFVDVLERVGLDAPVDSFAIAFATADYNLWHANQAARYNILHGVKESGHWLFNPHADDIDYQIEADFAGLMSPGMPNAASNISDKIG
;
A
#
# COMPACT_ATOMS: atom_id res chain seq x y z
N MET A 1 21.97 53.67 49.38
CA MET A 1 20.91 52.81 49.95
C MET A 1 19.58 53.21 49.33
N LYS A 2 19.15 52.62 48.20
CA LYS A 2 17.76 52.67 47.61
C LYS A 2 17.79 52.09 46.22
N THR A 3 17.65 50.77 46.07
CA THR A 3 17.19 50.20 44.79
C THR A 3 17.02 48.67 44.81
N ILE A 4 16.93 48.05 46.00
CA ILE A 4 16.78 46.60 46.12
C ILE A 4 15.30 46.16 46.29
N GLY A 5 14.39 47.10 46.66
CA GLY A 5 13.00 46.74 46.98
C GLY A 5 12.03 46.56 45.79
N LYS A 6 12.37 47.03 44.59
CA LYS A 6 11.44 46.99 43.46
C LYS A 6 11.61 45.79 42.52
N LYS A 7 12.73 45.10 42.59
CA LYS A 7 12.95 43.90 41.74
C LYS A 7 12.39 42.61 42.33
N LEU A 8 12.13 42.57 43.63
CA LEU A 8 11.64 41.37 44.30
C LEU A 8 10.11 41.18 44.13
N VAL A 9 9.37 42.26 43.95
CA VAL A 9 7.90 42.21 43.78
C VAL A 9 7.50 41.76 42.37
N ILE A 10 8.32 42.02 41.36
CA ILE A 10 8.01 41.61 39.96
C ILE A 10 8.25 40.11 39.74
N VAL A 11 9.18 39.50 40.46
CA VAL A 11 9.46 38.05 40.34
C VAL A 11 8.38 37.21 41.03
N LEU A 12 7.72 37.73 42.07
CA LEU A 12 6.69 37.00 42.79
C LEU A 12 5.32 36.98 42.06
N ILE A 13 5.06 37.97 41.18
CA ILE A 13 3.80 38.05 40.41
C ILE A 13 3.82 37.16 39.16
N LEU A 14 5.00 36.83 38.66
CA LEU A 14 5.16 35.93 37.51
C LEU A 14 4.99 34.44 37.86
N PHE A 15 5.05 34.06 39.13
CA PHE A 15 4.87 32.67 39.57
C PHE A 15 3.41 32.29 39.90
N LEU A 16 2.50 33.26 39.98
CA LEU A 16 1.09 33.00 40.27
C LEU A 16 0.17 32.93 39.03
N ALA A 17 0.74 33.12 37.82
CA ALA A 17 0.03 32.96 36.55
C ALA A 17 0.33 31.61 35.86
N GLY A 18 0.86 30.64 36.60
CA GLY A 18 0.96 29.24 36.20
C GLY A 18 -0.43 28.61 36.15
N GLY A 19 -1.19 28.95 35.10
CA GLY A 19 -2.47 28.32 34.82
C GLY A 19 -2.32 26.80 34.78
N THR A 20 -3.14 26.12 35.54
CA THR A 20 -3.32 24.66 35.44
C THR A 20 -3.66 24.32 34.00
N MET A 21 -2.66 23.84 33.25
CA MET A 21 -2.90 23.14 31.97
C MET A 21 -3.66 21.87 32.32
N THR A 22 -4.97 21.96 32.34
CA THR A 22 -5.82 20.77 32.35
C THR A 22 -5.56 20.06 31.02
N SER A 23 -4.66 19.09 31.02
CA SER A 23 -4.48 18.16 29.93
C SER A 23 -5.85 17.46 29.75
N CYS A 24 -6.60 17.86 28.73
CA CYS A 24 -7.72 17.06 28.26
C CYS A 24 -7.11 15.74 27.79
N HIS A 25 -7.12 14.76 28.68
CA HIS A 25 -6.90 13.38 28.32
C HIS A 25 -8.10 12.96 27.47
N GLN A 26 -7.99 13.12 26.16
CA GLN A 26 -8.97 12.64 25.21
C GLN A 26 -8.92 11.13 25.30
N GLN A 27 -9.83 10.56 26.06
CA GLN A 27 -10.04 9.13 26.18
C GLN A 27 -10.48 8.68 24.78
N SER A 28 -9.54 8.14 24.00
CA SER A 28 -9.87 7.49 22.73
C SER A 28 -10.74 6.31 23.08
N SER A 29 -12.05 6.45 22.89
CA SER A 29 -12.95 5.30 22.90
C SER A 29 -12.51 4.41 21.72
N SER A 30 -11.94 3.26 22.02
CA SER A 30 -11.68 2.25 21.01
C SER A 30 -13.03 1.78 20.47
N VAL A 31 -13.36 2.20 19.26
CA VAL A 31 -14.54 1.67 18.57
C VAL A 31 -14.17 0.26 18.12
N THR A 32 -14.70 -0.74 18.81
CA THR A 32 -14.55 -2.13 18.42
C THR A 32 -15.60 -2.46 17.38
N ASN A 33 -15.21 -2.62 16.15
CA ASN A 33 -16.07 -3.15 15.10
C ASN A 33 -15.98 -4.68 15.10
N THR A 34 -17.11 -5.35 15.19
CA THR A 34 -17.20 -6.81 15.11
C THR A 34 -17.94 -7.21 13.85
N MET A 35 -17.48 -8.24 13.18
CA MET A 35 -18.18 -8.87 12.06
C MET A 35 -18.07 -10.39 12.16
N SER A 36 -18.97 -11.13 11.55
CA SER A 36 -18.88 -12.58 11.46
C SER A 36 -17.79 -13.01 10.50
N THR A 37 -17.26 -14.21 10.70
CA THR A 37 -16.26 -14.80 9.77
C THR A 37 -16.79 -14.88 8.33
N SER A 38 -18.09 -15.18 8.16
CA SER A 38 -18.70 -15.21 6.82
C SER A 38 -18.75 -13.84 6.16
N GLN A 39 -19.05 -12.79 6.92
CA GLN A 39 -19.00 -11.42 6.42
C GLN A 39 -17.57 -10.97 6.07
N LEU A 40 -16.59 -11.37 6.88
CA LEU A 40 -15.19 -11.09 6.61
C LEU A 40 -14.72 -11.78 5.31
N LEU A 41 -15.04 -13.06 5.17
CA LEU A 41 -14.71 -13.81 3.97
C LEU A 41 -15.34 -13.23 2.71
N ASP A 42 -16.60 -12.81 2.78
CA ASP A 42 -17.31 -12.14 1.68
C ASP A 42 -16.61 -10.82 1.27
N LYS A 43 -16.20 -10.02 2.26
CA LYS A 43 -15.45 -8.78 1.99
C LYS A 43 -14.09 -9.02 1.36
N ILE A 44 -13.34 -10.04 1.82
CA ILE A 44 -12.05 -10.41 1.23
C ILE A 44 -12.25 -10.85 -0.22
N LYS A 45 -13.23 -11.71 -0.50
CA LYS A 45 -13.57 -12.11 -1.88
C LYS A 45 -13.98 -10.90 -2.72
N GLY A 46 -14.76 -9.97 -2.15
CA GLY A 46 -15.14 -8.73 -2.81
C GLY A 46 -13.94 -7.84 -3.15
N GLY A 47 -12.92 -7.79 -2.27
CA GLY A 47 -11.67 -7.08 -2.50
C GLY A 47 -10.91 -7.64 -3.71
N TRP A 48 -10.65 -8.93 -3.74
CA TRP A 48 -9.99 -9.61 -4.86
C TRP A 48 -10.77 -9.49 -6.17
N ALA A 49 -12.09 -9.63 -6.12
CA ALA A 49 -12.94 -9.40 -7.29
C ALA A 49 -12.88 -7.94 -7.77
N GLY A 50 -12.87 -6.99 -6.82
CA GLY A 50 -12.77 -5.57 -7.12
C GLY A 50 -11.46 -5.20 -7.82
N GLN A 51 -10.32 -5.74 -7.35
CA GLN A 51 -9.01 -5.57 -7.98
C GLN A 51 -9.03 -6.12 -9.42
N THR A 52 -9.47 -7.37 -9.61
CA THR A 52 -9.57 -7.99 -10.94
C THR A 52 -10.46 -7.17 -11.89
N ILE A 53 -11.60 -6.68 -11.40
CA ILE A 53 -12.50 -5.81 -12.18
C ILE A 53 -11.82 -4.48 -12.51
N GLY A 54 -11.10 -3.89 -11.55
CA GLY A 54 -10.37 -2.63 -11.73
C GLY A 54 -9.31 -2.73 -12.82
N VAL A 55 -8.46 -3.75 -12.76
CA VAL A 55 -7.45 -4.04 -13.79
C VAL A 55 -8.10 -4.19 -15.16
N SER A 56 -9.14 -5.02 -15.26
CA SER A 56 -9.85 -5.25 -16.53
C SER A 56 -10.51 -3.99 -17.08
N PHE A 57 -11.10 -3.17 -16.22
CA PHE A 57 -11.77 -1.93 -16.62
C PHE A 57 -10.78 -0.85 -17.05
N GLY A 58 -9.65 -0.75 -16.32
CA GLY A 58 -8.60 0.23 -16.60
C GLY A 58 -7.81 -0.05 -17.86
N SER A 59 -7.62 -1.31 -18.24
CA SER A 59 -6.78 -1.78 -19.35
C SER A 59 -7.02 -1.04 -20.67
N HIS A 60 -8.29 -0.77 -20.98
CA HIS A 60 -8.67 -0.12 -22.24
C HIS A 60 -8.22 1.34 -22.34
N THR A 61 -8.00 2.01 -21.20
CA THR A 61 -7.63 3.42 -21.12
C THR A 61 -6.17 3.63 -20.73
N GLU A 62 -5.49 2.59 -20.30
CA GLU A 62 -4.10 2.63 -19.88
C GLU A 62 -3.21 3.24 -20.98
N PHE A 63 -2.32 4.17 -20.59
CA PHE A 63 -1.43 4.94 -21.46
C PHE A 63 -2.10 5.78 -22.57
N ARG A 64 -3.44 5.77 -22.71
CA ARG A 64 -4.13 6.48 -23.81
C ARG A 64 -4.46 7.94 -23.49
N TYR A 65 -4.55 8.29 -22.21
CA TYR A 65 -5.00 9.63 -21.76
C TYR A 65 -3.96 10.34 -20.91
N GLN A 66 -2.68 10.18 -21.24
CA GLN A 66 -1.58 10.81 -20.53
C GLN A 66 -1.68 12.35 -20.61
N GLY A 67 -1.67 13.00 -19.43
CA GLY A 67 -1.74 14.46 -19.33
C GLY A 67 -3.10 15.09 -19.67
N THR A 68 -4.17 14.28 -19.78
CA THR A 68 -5.53 14.74 -20.05
C THR A 68 -6.55 13.91 -19.28
N PHE A 69 -7.83 14.28 -19.37
CA PHE A 69 -8.95 13.55 -18.81
C PHE A 69 -9.69 12.75 -19.87
N ILE A 70 -10.24 11.58 -19.51
CA ILE A 70 -11.20 10.87 -20.32
C ILE A 70 -12.47 11.71 -20.38
N GLN A 71 -12.95 12.04 -21.58
CA GLN A 71 -14.14 12.85 -21.76
C GLN A 71 -15.39 12.02 -21.45
N ASP A 72 -16.44 12.66 -20.90
CA ASP A 72 -17.67 11.98 -20.47
C ASP A 72 -18.39 11.24 -21.62
N TYR A 73 -18.22 11.68 -22.85
CA TYR A 73 -18.78 11.01 -24.04
C TYR A 73 -17.96 9.81 -24.53
N GLN A 74 -16.78 9.59 -23.99
CA GLN A 74 -15.93 8.47 -24.35
C GLN A 74 -16.43 7.20 -23.70
N SER A 75 -16.93 6.25 -24.49
CA SER A 75 -17.34 4.96 -23.97
C SER A 75 -16.13 4.09 -23.62
N ILE A 76 -16.19 3.45 -22.47
CA ILE A 76 -15.23 2.42 -22.05
C ILE A 76 -15.92 1.06 -22.31
N PRO A 77 -15.28 0.15 -23.06
CA PRO A 77 -15.84 -1.18 -23.31
C PRO A 77 -16.06 -1.95 -22.01
N TRP A 78 -17.29 -2.41 -21.82
CA TRP A 78 -17.63 -3.29 -20.71
C TRP A 78 -18.89 -4.09 -21.05
N HIS A 79 -18.80 -5.42 -20.97
CA HIS A 79 -19.90 -6.33 -21.25
C HIS A 79 -19.79 -7.61 -20.42
N GLU A 80 -20.84 -8.41 -20.43
CA GLU A 80 -20.81 -9.71 -19.78
C GLU A 80 -19.71 -10.59 -20.39
N GLY A 81 -18.91 -11.24 -19.53
CA GLY A 81 -17.78 -12.07 -19.93
C GLY A 81 -16.49 -11.33 -20.27
N TYR A 82 -16.46 -9.98 -20.23
CA TYR A 82 -15.27 -9.19 -20.62
C TYR A 82 -14.02 -9.53 -19.82
N VAL A 83 -14.14 -9.74 -18.50
CA VAL A 83 -13.00 -10.15 -17.65
C VAL A 83 -12.42 -11.49 -18.13
N GLN A 84 -13.27 -12.48 -18.43
CA GLN A 84 -12.82 -13.76 -18.94
C GLN A 84 -12.15 -13.63 -20.31
N GLU A 85 -12.73 -12.83 -21.19
CA GLU A 85 -12.16 -12.55 -22.52
C GLU A 85 -10.75 -11.96 -22.41
N LEU A 86 -10.53 -11.00 -21.50
CA LEU A 86 -9.22 -10.42 -21.27
C LEU A 86 -8.24 -11.41 -20.64
N MET A 87 -8.67 -12.21 -19.68
CA MET A 87 -7.83 -13.25 -19.07
C MET A 87 -7.37 -14.29 -20.10
N ASP A 88 -8.23 -14.64 -21.05
CA ASP A 88 -7.91 -15.61 -22.09
C ASP A 88 -7.04 -15.02 -23.21
N SER A 89 -7.25 -13.75 -23.56
CA SER A 89 -6.59 -13.11 -24.71
C SER A 89 -5.35 -12.31 -24.33
N TRP A 90 -5.28 -11.81 -23.12
CA TRP A 90 -4.18 -10.97 -22.64
C TRP A 90 -3.87 -11.22 -21.15
N PRO A 91 -3.39 -12.42 -20.79
CA PRO A 91 -3.11 -12.80 -19.40
C PRO A 91 -2.05 -11.88 -18.73
N ASP A 92 -1.12 -11.33 -19.50
CA ASP A 92 -0.05 -10.44 -18.98
C ASP A 92 -0.59 -9.10 -18.42
N LEU A 93 -1.85 -8.78 -18.68
CA LEU A 93 -2.54 -7.63 -18.09
C LEU A 93 -2.69 -7.74 -16.57
N TYR A 94 -2.64 -8.95 -16.03
CA TYR A 94 -2.95 -9.24 -14.62
C TYR A 94 -1.72 -9.41 -13.74
N ASP A 95 -0.61 -8.77 -14.09
CA ASP A 95 0.62 -8.78 -13.28
C ASP A 95 0.37 -8.30 -11.85
N ASP A 96 -0.46 -7.27 -11.62
CA ASP A 96 -0.92 -6.81 -10.30
C ASP A 96 -1.41 -7.99 -9.45
N ILE A 97 -2.34 -8.76 -10.00
CA ILE A 97 -2.96 -9.91 -9.33
C ILE A 97 -1.94 -11.02 -9.08
N TYR A 98 -1.07 -11.29 -10.04
CA TYR A 98 -0.07 -12.35 -9.92
C TYR A 98 0.97 -12.02 -8.85
N MET A 99 1.38 -10.76 -8.73
CA MET A 99 2.32 -10.32 -7.71
C MET A 99 1.70 -10.37 -6.33
N ASP A 100 0.49 -9.86 -6.16
CA ASP A 100 -0.26 -9.95 -4.92
C ASP A 100 -0.41 -11.41 -4.45
N LEU A 101 -0.81 -12.31 -5.36
CA LEU A 101 -0.93 -13.73 -5.05
C LEU A 101 0.42 -14.38 -4.72
N THR A 102 1.50 -13.95 -5.36
CA THR A 102 2.86 -14.40 -5.03
C THR A 102 3.25 -14.03 -3.60
N PHE A 103 2.92 -12.83 -3.15
CA PHE A 103 3.20 -12.39 -1.80
C PHE A 103 2.31 -13.09 -0.76
N VAL A 104 1.04 -13.34 -1.08
CA VAL A 104 0.15 -14.14 -0.25
C VAL A 104 0.70 -15.58 -0.09
N ASP A 105 1.14 -16.21 -1.17
CA ASP A 105 1.74 -17.54 -1.15
C ASP A 105 3.00 -17.60 -0.25
N VAL A 106 3.83 -16.55 -0.26
CA VAL A 106 4.97 -16.46 0.68
C VAL A 106 4.48 -16.44 2.14
N LEU A 107 3.44 -15.65 2.44
CA LEU A 107 2.87 -15.60 3.79
C LEU A 107 2.28 -16.97 4.21
N GLU A 108 1.64 -17.69 3.31
CA GLU A 108 1.11 -19.02 3.57
C GLU A 108 2.21 -20.07 3.83
N ARG A 109 3.27 -20.05 3.05
CA ARG A 109 4.36 -21.04 3.14
C ARG A 109 5.35 -20.76 4.26
N VAL A 110 5.68 -19.50 4.50
CA VAL A 110 6.76 -19.09 5.42
C VAL A 110 6.20 -18.52 6.72
N GLY A 111 5.01 -17.94 6.71
CA GLY A 111 4.35 -17.33 7.86
C GLY A 111 4.37 -15.79 7.81
N LEU A 112 3.63 -15.17 8.74
CA LEU A 112 3.45 -13.71 8.77
C LEU A 112 4.75 -12.94 9.03
N ASP A 113 5.75 -13.59 9.64
CA ASP A 113 7.07 -13.00 9.92
C ASP A 113 8.09 -13.28 8.80
N ALA A 114 7.64 -13.72 7.63
CA ALA A 114 8.51 -14.01 6.49
C ALA A 114 9.51 -12.86 6.25
N PRO A 115 10.81 -13.18 6.10
CA PRO A 115 11.82 -12.16 5.80
C PRO A 115 11.62 -11.60 4.37
N VAL A 116 12.06 -10.36 4.14
CA VAL A 116 11.93 -9.70 2.83
C VAL A 116 12.56 -10.52 1.70
N ASP A 117 13.68 -11.20 1.96
CA ASP A 117 14.32 -12.05 0.96
C ASP A 117 13.42 -13.17 0.43
N SER A 118 12.46 -13.66 1.23
CA SER A 118 11.48 -14.66 0.77
C SER A 118 10.53 -14.10 -0.28
N PHE A 119 10.09 -12.86 -0.10
CA PHE A 119 9.26 -12.15 -1.07
C PHE A 119 10.07 -11.82 -2.33
N ALA A 120 11.28 -11.26 -2.16
CA ALA A 120 12.15 -10.91 -3.26
C ALA A 120 12.47 -12.10 -4.16
N ILE A 121 12.79 -13.27 -3.59
CA ILE A 121 13.08 -14.48 -4.37
C ILE A 121 11.81 -15.01 -5.04
N ALA A 122 10.69 -15.07 -4.33
CA ALA A 122 9.42 -15.52 -4.93
C ALA A 122 9.03 -14.64 -6.13
N PHE A 123 9.09 -13.32 -5.96
CA PHE A 123 8.87 -12.33 -7.01
C PHE A 123 9.84 -12.50 -8.19
N ALA A 124 11.14 -12.62 -7.91
CA ALA A 124 12.16 -12.68 -8.95
C ALA A 124 12.14 -13.99 -9.75
N THR A 125 11.66 -15.09 -9.16
CA THR A 125 11.62 -16.42 -9.79
C THR A 125 10.24 -16.80 -10.32
N ALA A 126 9.24 -15.96 -10.15
CA ALA A 126 7.90 -16.18 -10.70
C ALA A 126 7.91 -16.18 -12.25
N ASP A 127 7.02 -16.98 -12.83
CA ASP A 127 6.97 -17.24 -14.29
C ASP A 127 5.86 -16.42 -14.99
N TYR A 128 5.69 -15.17 -14.59
CA TYR A 128 4.83 -14.21 -15.30
C TYR A 128 5.64 -13.02 -15.78
N ASN A 129 5.15 -12.34 -16.80
CA ASN A 129 5.81 -11.13 -17.32
C ASN A 129 5.74 -9.99 -16.30
N LEU A 130 6.79 -9.19 -16.27
CA LEU A 130 6.89 -7.96 -15.50
C LEU A 130 7.34 -6.83 -16.43
N TRP A 131 6.98 -5.63 -16.07
CA TRP A 131 7.25 -4.43 -16.84
C TRP A 131 8.04 -3.41 -16.01
N HIS A 132 8.58 -2.41 -16.63
CA HIS A 132 9.15 -1.21 -16.03
C HIS A 132 10.01 -1.47 -14.77
N ALA A 133 9.63 -0.86 -13.63
CA ALA A 133 10.38 -0.97 -12.38
C ALA A 133 10.44 -2.41 -11.88
N ASN A 134 9.36 -3.17 -12.02
CA ASN A 134 9.29 -4.58 -11.62
C ASN A 134 10.20 -5.48 -12.44
N GLN A 135 10.26 -5.27 -13.76
CA GLN A 135 11.19 -6.02 -14.61
C GLN A 135 12.65 -5.72 -14.25
N ALA A 136 12.99 -4.44 -14.00
CA ALA A 136 14.32 -4.04 -13.57
C ALA A 136 14.65 -4.59 -12.18
N ALA A 137 13.71 -4.56 -11.25
CA ALA A 137 13.89 -5.13 -9.90
C ALA A 137 14.13 -6.65 -9.96
N ARG A 138 13.35 -7.39 -10.76
CA ARG A 138 13.57 -8.83 -11.00
C ARG A 138 14.98 -9.09 -11.52
N TYR A 139 15.43 -8.36 -12.53
CA TYR A 139 16.78 -8.47 -13.05
C TYR A 139 17.83 -8.23 -11.96
N ASN A 140 17.67 -7.16 -11.20
CA ASN A 140 18.59 -6.79 -10.13
C ASN A 140 18.69 -7.88 -9.05
N ILE A 141 17.58 -8.41 -8.58
CA ILE A 141 17.53 -9.47 -7.57
C ILE A 141 18.26 -10.71 -8.07
N LEU A 142 17.97 -11.15 -9.29
CA LEU A 142 18.60 -12.34 -9.90
C LEU A 142 20.09 -12.17 -10.11
N HIS A 143 20.61 -10.94 -10.18
CA HIS A 143 22.04 -10.62 -10.32
C HIS A 143 22.68 -10.17 -9.00
N GLY A 144 22.00 -10.31 -7.87
CA GLY A 144 22.55 -10.05 -6.55
C GLY A 144 22.65 -8.57 -6.15
N VAL A 145 21.92 -7.70 -6.83
CA VAL A 145 21.80 -6.28 -6.45
C VAL A 145 20.80 -6.18 -5.29
N LYS A 146 21.29 -5.77 -4.11
CA LYS A 146 20.49 -5.78 -2.88
C LYS A 146 19.40 -4.72 -2.83
N GLU A 147 19.64 -3.57 -3.40
CA GLU A 147 18.71 -2.43 -3.44
C GLU A 147 18.01 -2.39 -4.80
N SER A 148 17.26 -3.44 -5.10
CA SER A 148 16.72 -3.71 -6.44
C SER A 148 15.77 -2.65 -6.97
N GLY A 149 15.02 -1.98 -6.09
CA GLY A 149 14.11 -0.88 -6.42
C GLY A 149 14.72 0.51 -6.34
N HIS A 150 15.95 0.63 -5.79
CA HIS A 150 16.56 1.94 -5.56
C HIS A 150 16.90 2.65 -6.88
N TRP A 151 16.70 3.97 -6.94
CA TRP A 151 16.89 4.80 -8.14
C TRP A 151 18.27 4.72 -8.79
N LEU A 152 19.32 4.35 -8.04
CA LEU A 152 20.68 4.13 -8.60
C LEU A 152 20.75 2.88 -9.48
N PHE A 153 19.92 1.89 -9.23
CA PHE A 153 20.00 0.58 -9.86
C PHE A 153 18.76 0.24 -10.68
N ASN A 154 17.68 1.00 -10.51
CA ASN A 154 16.43 0.81 -11.22
C ASN A 154 16.10 2.10 -12.00
N PRO A 155 16.18 2.10 -13.34
CA PRO A 155 15.92 3.29 -14.16
C PRO A 155 14.43 3.73 -14.14
N HIS A 156 13.57 2.90 -13.58
CA HIS A 156 12.12 3.10 -13.47
C HIS A 156 11.66 3.25 -12.01
N ALA A 157 12.57 3.63 -11.09
CA ALA A 157 12.28 3.73 -9.66
C ALA A 157 11.20 4.77 -9.29
N ASP A 158 10.79 5.62 -10.22
CA ASP A 158 9.71 6.60 -10.08
C ASP A 158 8.37 6.13 -10.71
N ASP A 159 8.32 4.90 -11.23
CA ASP A 159 7.08 4.29 -11.71
C ASP A 159 6.20 3.82 -10.55
N ILE A 160 4.92 3.58 -10.83
CA ILE A 160 3.91 3.25 -9.81
C ILE A 160 3.88 1.77 -9.40
N ASP A 161 4.77 0.96 -9.92
CA ASP A 161 4.69 -0.51 -9.86
C ASP A 161 4.36 -1.06 -8.47
N TYR A 162 5.07 -0.65 -7.41
CA TYR A 162 4.73 -1.14 -6.09
C TYR A 162 3.34 -0.70 -5.60
N GLN A 163 2.81 0.40 -6.09
CA GLN A 163 1.46 0.86 -5.73
C GLN A 163 0.38 -0.14 -6.17
N ILE A 164 0.57 -0.77 -7.32
CA ILE A 164 -0.38 -1.76 -7.86
C ILE A 164 -0.28 -3.11 -7.14
N GLU A 165 0.81 -3.37 -6.43
CA GLU A 165 1.09 -4.63 -5.72
C GLU A 165 0.82 -4.56 -4.21
N ALA A 166 0.48 -3.39 -3.69
CA ALA A 166 0.29 -3.19 -2.25
C ALA A 166 -1.10 -3.63 -1.75
N ASP A 167 -2.02 -3.95 -2.63
CA ASP A 167 -3.40 -4.29 -2.31
C ASP A 167 -3.50 -5.54 -1.41
N PHE A 168 -2.61 -6.54 -1.62
CA PHE A 168 -2.57 -7.72 -0.77
C PHE A 168 -2.35 -7.38 0.70
N ALA A 169 -1.54 -6.37 1.02
CA ALA A 169 -1.27 -5.96 2.40
C ALA A 169 -2.54 -5.52 3.12
N GLY A 170 -3.42 -4.79 2.43
CA GLY A 170 -4.74 -4.41 2.93
C GLY A 170 -5.70 -5.60 3.04
N LEU A 171 -5.75 -6.45 2.02
CA LEU A 171 -6.63 -7.63 1.97
C LEU A 171 -6.25 -8.67 3.04
N MET A 172 -4.96 -8.81 3.37
CA MET A 172 -4.45 -9.69 4.43
C MET A 172 -4.58 -9.09 5.83
N SER A 173 -4.90 -7.80 5.95
CA SER A 173 -4.92 -7.07 7.23
C SER A 173 -6.25 -6.33 7.47
N PRO A 174 -7.41 -6.98 7.32
CA PRO A 174 -8.71 -6.31 7.43
C PRO A 174 -8.91 -5.70 8.83
N GLY A 175 -9.15 -4.38 8.87
CA GLY A 175 -9.31 -3.63 10.12
C GLY A 175 -8.01 -3.40 10.90
N MET A 176 -6.85 -3.77 10.36
CA MET A 176 -5.54 -3.65 11.01
C MET A 176 -4.59 -2.76 10.18
N PRO A 177 -4.83 -1.44 10.07
CA PRO A 177 -4.06 -0.57 9.18
C PRO A 177 -2.56 -0.54 9.49
N ASN A 178 -2.17 -0.64 10.77
CA ASN A 178 -0.75 -0.70 11.13
C ASN A 178 -0.07 -2.00 10.65
N ALA A 179 -0.79 -3.12 10.64
CA ALA A 179 -0.26 -4.37 10.10
C ALA A 179 -0.09 -4.27 8.57
N ALA A 180 -1.06 -3.69 7.88
CA ALA A 180 -0.98 -3.42 6.44
C ALA A 180 0.24 -2.55 6.11
N SER A 181 0.41 -1.41 6.82
CA SER A 181 1.58 -0.54 6.64
C SER A 181 2.90 -1.27 6.88
N ASN A 182 3.00 -2.05 7.97
CA ASN A 182 4.22 -2.78 8.28
C ASN A 182 4.58 -3.83 7.22
N ILE A 183 3.59 -4.51 6.64
CA ILE A 183 3.81 -5.45 5.54
C ILE A 183 4.26 -4.69 4.30
N SER A 184 3.57 -3.61 3.95
CA SER A 184 3.88 -2.76 2.81
C SER A 184 5.29 -2.15 2.91
N ASP A 185 5.65 -1.57 4.06
CA ASP A 185 6.99 -0.99 4.30
C ASP A 185 8.12 -2.04 4.23
N LYS A 186 7.81 -3.31 4.54
CA LYS A 186 8.79 -4.39 4.47
C LYS A 186 9.10 -4.80 3.04
N ILE A 187 8.13 -4.76 2.14
CA ILE A 187 8.22 -5.35 0.81
C ILE A 187 8.55 -4.29 -0.25
N GLY A 188 7.90 -3.11 -0.16
CA GLY A 188 8.15 -1.96 -1.03
C GLY A 188 9.38 -1.19 -0.63
#